data_03aecfccf2bc01f74adae6f4514383f1
#
_entry.id   03aecfccf2bc01f74adae6f4514383f1
#
_cell.length_a   1.000
_cell.length_b   1.000
_cell.length_c   1.000
_cell.angle_alpha   90.00
_cell.angle_beta   90.00
_cell.angle_gamma   90.00
#
_symmetry.space_group_name_H-M   'P 1'
#
loop_
_entity.id
_entity.type
_entity.pdbx_description
1 polymer ?
#
loop_
_entity_poly.entity_id
_entity_poly.type
_entity_poly.pdbx_seq_one_letter_code
_entity_poly.pdbx_strand_id
1 'polypeptide(L)'
;MLPFDVALKRNDDNWFHDIALNAKKDVLKTLTVGHFFCLVFHREYVIKKGINNNIVKDKVLKWFDDIGAKYPAEHNVGHVYEADDNLRKFYKKLDPCNIFNPGIGKTSKTINKPDGKIKDFNIT
;
A
#
# COMPACT_ATOMS: atom_id res chain seq x y z
N MET A 1 3.08 -12.86 10.74
CA MET A 1 1.85 -12.52 10.02
C MET A 1 2.17 -11.41 9.04
N LEU A 2 1.63 -11.45 7.83
CA LEU A 2 1.84 -10.43 6.79
C LEU A 2 0.48 -9.83 6.41
N PRO A 3 0.20 -8.58 6.76
CA PRO A 3 -1.00 -7.88 6.35
C PRO A 3 -0.81 -7.22 4.97
N PHE A 4 -1.88 -7.21 4.18
CA PHE A 4 -1.97 -6.51 2.92
C PHE A 4 -3.34 -5.87 2.75
N ASP A 5 -3.36 -4.63 2.28
CA ASP A 5 -4.56 -3.95 1.82
C ASP A 5 -4.52 -3.90 0.30
N VAL A 6 -5.46 -4.57 -0.34
CA VAL A 6 -5.48 -4.73 -1.79
C VAL A 6 -6.84 -4.38 -2.37
N ALA A 7 -6.86 -3.56 -3.42
CA ALA A 7 -8.03 -3.30 -4.22
C ALA A 7 -7.97 -4.13 -5.51
N LEU A 8 -9.00 -4.93 -5.75
CA LEU A 8 -9.15 -5.73 -6.95
C LEU A 8 -9.89 -4.96 -8.04
N LYS A 9 -9.81 -5.42 -9.29
CA LYS A 9 -10.58 -4.86 -10.39
C LYS A 9 -12.08 -5.11 -10.16
N ARG A 10 -12.93 -4.17 -10.55
CA ARG A 10 -14.38 -4.26 -10.34
C ARG A 10 -15.06 -5.46 -10.99
N ASN A 11 -14.46 -5.99 -12.03
CA ASN A 11 -14.93 -7.17 -12.78
C ASN A 11 -14.10 -8.42 -12.49
N ASP A 12 -13.42 -8.46 -11.35
CA ASP A 12 -12.66 -9.63 -10.93
C ASP A 12 -13.60 -10.66 -10.31
N ASP A 13 -13.89 -11.72 -11.06
CA ASP A 13 -14.72 -12.83 -10.61
C ASP A 13 -13.98 -13.77 -9.64
N ASN A 14 -12.67 -13.58 -9.49
CA ASN A 14 -11.80 -14.40 -8.66
C ASN A 14 -11.38 -13.73 -7.35
N TRP A 15 -12.17 -12.80 -6.85
CA TRP A 15 -11.90 -12.06 -5.60
C TRP A 15 -11.66 -12.98 -4.38
N PHE A 16 -12.19 -14.19 -4.41
CA PHE A 16 -12.05 -15.20 -3.36
C PHE A 16 -10.73 -16.00 -3.45
N HIS A 17 -9.96 -15.85 -4.52
CA HIS A 17 -8.64 -16.47 -4.60
C HIS A 17 -7.70 -15.81 -3.60
N ASP A 18 -7.46 -16.51 -2.52
CA ASP A 18 -6.83 -15.98 -1.32
C ASP A 18 -5.36 -15.69 -1.44
N ILE A 19 -4.64 -16.39 -2.32
CA ILE A 19 -3.19 -16.38 -2.31
C ILE A 19 -2.59 -16.86 -3.61
N ALA A 20 -1.46 -16.28 -3.97
CA ALA A 20 -0.63 -16.76 -5.06
C ALA A 20 -0.29 -18.23 -4.88
N LEU A 21 -0.49 -19.05 -5.91
CA LEU A 21 -0.24 -20.49 -5.88
C LEU A 21 1.20 -20.82 -5.44
N ASN A 22 2.17 -20.00 -5.85
CA ASN A 22 3.58 -20.15 -5.50
C ASN A 22 3.91 -19.80 -4.04
N ALA A 23 3.03 -19.08 -3.34
CA ALA A 23 3.17 -18.74 -1.93
C ALA A 23 2.35 -19.66 -1.02
N LYS A 24 1.37 -20.40 -1.56
CA LYS A 24 0.42 -21.23 -0.80
C LYS A 24 1.11 -22.25 0.12
N LYS A 25 2.21 -22.84 -0.33
CA LYS A 25 2.97 -23.81 0.46
C LYS A 25 3.63 -23.22 1.72
N ASP A 26 3.90 -21.91 1.71
CA ASP A 26 4.62 -21.20 2.77
C ASP A 26 3.65 -20.57 3.80
N VAL A 27 2.36 -20.55 3.47
CA VAL A 27 1.30 -19.98 4.32
C VAL A 27 0.56 -21.09 5.07
N LEU A 28 0.32 -20.87 6.35
CA LEU A 28 -0.44 -21.76 7.21
C LEU A 28 -1.94 -21.48 7.14
N LYS A 29 -2.30 -20.18 7.17
CA LYS A 29 -3.70 -19.72 7.20
C LYS A 29 -3.79 -18.34 6.56
N THR A 30 -4.89 -18.09 5.87
CA THR A 30 -5.28 -16.77 5.38
C THR A 30 -6.54 -16.30 6.10
N LEU A 31 -6.57 -15.02 6.47
CA LEU A 31 -7.75 -14.31 6.89
C LEU A 31 -8.03 -13.20 5.88
N THR A 32 -9.26 -13.10 5.42
CA THR A 32 -9.68 -12.06 4.47
C THR A 32 -10.93 -11.37 5.00
N VAL A 33 -10.86 -10.06 5.09
CA VAL A 33 -12.00 -9.17 5.38
C VAL A 33 -12.13 -8.23 4.18
N GLY A 34 -13.34 -7.98 3.69
CA GLY A 34 -13.52 -7.24 2.46
C GLY A 34 -14.61 -6.19 2.51
N HIS A 35 -14.37 -5.09 1.82
CA HIS A 35 -15.34 -4.05 1.47
C HIS A 35 -15.84 -4.31 0.04
N PHE A 36 -16.89 -5.10 -0.11
CA PHE A 36 -17.36 -5.60 -1.41
C PHE A 36 -17.83 -4.50 -2.37
N PHE A 37 -18.33 -3.37 -1.87
CA PHE A 37 -18.73 -2.25 -2.73
C PHE A 37 -17.57 -1.60 -3.49
N CYS A 38 -16.38 -1.59 -2.94
CA CYS A 38 -15.19 -1.04 -3.57
C CYS A 38 -14.14 -2.09 -3.93
N LEU A 39 -14.40 -3.37 -3.61
CA LEU A 39 -13.50 -4.50 -3.82
C LEU A 39 -12.10 -4.29 -3.19
N VAL A 40 -12.10 -3.69 -2.01
CA VAL A 40 -10.90 -3.57 -1.16
C VAL A 40 -10.91 -4.69 -0.13
N PHE A 41 -9.80 -5.40 -0.02
CA PHE A 41 -9.64 -6.54 0.87
C PHE A 41 -8.44 -6.35 1.77
N HIS A 42 -8.66 -6.57 3.05
CA HIS A 42 -7.61 -6.71 4.06
C HIS A 42 -7.28 -8.20 4.15
N ARG A 43 -6.08 -8.57 3.73
CA ARG A 43 -5.64 -9.96 3.72
C ARG A 43 -4.48 -10.15 4.68
N GLU A 44 -4.63 -11.11 5.57
CA GLU A 44 -3.59 -11.46 6.53
C GLU A 44 -3.11 -12.89 6.29
N TYR A 45 -1.83 -13.05 6.08
CA TYR A 45 -1.20 -14.34 5.86
C TYR A 45 -0.40 -14.76 7.08
N VAL A 46 -0.79 -15.87 7.70
CA VAL A 46 -0.01 -16.52 8.75
C VAL A 46 1.05 -17.37 8.09
N ILE A 47 2.30 -16.96 8.21
CA ILE A 47 3.43 -17.66 7.59
C ILE A 47 3.89 -18.80 8.47
N LYS A 48 4.27 -19.93 7.87
CA LYS A 48 4.84 -21.07 8.58
C LYS A 48 6.14 -20.68 9.28
N LYS A 49 6.36 -21.25 10.47
CA LYS A 49 7.60 -21.03 11.24
C LYS A 49 8.83 -21.40 10.42
N GLY A 50 9.85 -20.55 10.46
CA GLY A 50 11.12 -20.78 9.74
C GLY A 50 11.14 -20.27 8.29
N ILE A 51 10.01 -19.80 7.76
CA ILE A 51 9.94 -19.18 6.42
C ILE A 51 10.24 -17.69 6.52
N ASN A 52 11.06 -17.19 5.60
CA ASN A 52 11.38 -15.76 5.52
C ASN A 52 10.16 -14.98 4.99
N ASN A 53 9.65 -14.07 5.82
CA ASN A 53 8.48 -13.26 5.50
C ASN A 53 8.67 -12.40 4.24
N ASN A 54 9.87 -11.88 3.98
CA ASN A 54 10.13 -11.05 2.81
C ASN A 54 9.96 -11.83 1.50
N ILE A 55 10.42 -13.08 1.48
CA ILE A 55 10.26 -13.95 0.30
C ILE A 55 8.78 -14.19 0.00
N VAL A 56 7.97 -14.41 1.04
CA VAL A 56 6.51 -14.60 0.85
C VAL A 56 5.86 -13.29 0.44
N LYS A 57 6.26 -12.18 1.05
CA LYS A 57 5.80 -10.84 0.69
C LYS A 57 6.02 -10.56 -0.80
N ASP A 58 7.24 -10.78 -1.30
CA ASP A 58 7.59 -10.51 -2.70
C ASP A 58 6.77 -11.37 -3.67
N LYS A 59 6.52 -12.64 -3.33
CA LYS A 59 5.65 -13.52 -4.12
C LYS A 59 4.20 -13.02 -4.17
N VAL A 60 3.67 -12.53 -3.05
CA VAL A 60 2.31 -12.01 -2.97
C VAL A 60 2.20 -10.70 -3.74
N LEU A 61 3.15 -9.78 -3.59
CA LEU A 61 3.17 -8.50 -4.31
C LEU A 61 3.26 -8.73 -5.83
N LYS A 62 4.15 -9.63 -6.26
CA LYS A 62 4.22 -10.00 -7.68
C LYS A 62 2.89 -10.55 -8.20
N TRP A 63 2.20 -11.36 -7.44
CA TRP A 63 0.89 -11.86 -7.83
C TRP A 63 -0.14 -10.73 -7.92
N PHE A 64 -0.14 -9.75 -7.01
CA PHE A 64 -1.01 -8.57 -7.10
C PHE A 64 -0.73 -7.77 -8.38
N ASP A 65 0.54 -7.60 -8.75
CA ASP A 65 0.93 -6.96 -10.01
C ASP A 65 0.41 -7.75 -11.22
N ASP A 66 0.60 -9.07 -11.24
CA ASP A 66 0.19 -9.96 -12.34
C ASP A 66 -1.33 -9.91 -12.58
N ILE A 67 -2.16 -9.78 -11.53
CA ILE A 67 -3.61 -9.63 -11.65
C ILE A 67 -4.05 -8.17 -11.83
N GLY A 68 -3.13 -7.23 -11.80
CA GLY A 68 -3.38 -5.78 -11.92
C GLY A 68 -4.17 -5.20 -10.75
N ALA A 69 -4.02 -5.77 -9.56
CA ALA A 69 -4.55 -5.23 -8.32
C ALA A 69 -3.79 -3.95 -7.91
N LYS A 70 -4.42 -3.12 -7.10
CA LYS A 70 -3.79 -1.92 -6.51
C LYS A 70 -3.50 -2.16 -5.03
N TYR A 71 -2.28 -1.86 -4.63
CA TYR A 71 -1.84 -1.97 -3.24
C TYR A 71 -0.77 -0.90 -2.93
N PRO A 72 -0.73 -0.39 -1.71
CA PRO A 72 -1.75 -0.55 -0.68
C PRO A 72 -3.04 0.16 -1.07
N ALA A 73 -4.19 -0.39 -0.66
CA ALA A 73 -5.48 0.20 -1.04
C ALA A 73 -5.93 1.32 -0.10
N GLU A 74 -5.67 1.20 1.20
CA GLU A 74 -6.13 2.15 2.22
C GLU A 74 -5.00 2.66 3.11
N HIS A 75 -4.08 1.80 3.54
CA HIS A 75 -3.06 2.12 4.53
C HIS A 75 -1.64 2.10 3.93
N ASN A 76 -0.73 2.83 4.57
CA ASN A 76 0.70 2.82 4.25
C ASN A 76 1.11 3.43 2.91
N VAL A 77 0.20 4.09 2.19
CA VAL A 77 0.55 4.85 0.98
C VAL A 77 1.46 6.02 1.38
N GLY A 78 2.60 6.12 0.70
CA GLY A 78 3.62 7.14 1.02
C GLY A 78 4.40 6.86 2.31
N HIS A 79 4.09 5.81 3.06
CA HIS A 79 4.83 5.40 4.26
C HIS A 79 5.67 4.16 4.00
N VAL A 80 5.05 3.00 3.89
CA VAL A 80 5.75 1.75 3.54
C VAL A 80 5.92 1.64 2.04
N TYR A 81 4.92 2.09 1.29
CA TYR A 81 4.89 2.05 -0.17
C TYR A 81 4.96 3.44 -0.76
N GLU A 82 5.63 3.56 -1.88
CA GLU A 82 5.74 4.81 -2.60
C GLU A 82 4.44 5.12 -3.33
N ALA A 83 3.93 6.34 -3.18
CA ALA A 83 2.75 6.78 -3.91
C ALA A 83 3.10 6.94 -5.40
N ASP A 84 2.20 6.56 -6.30
CA ASP A 84 2.37 6.78 -7.73
C ASP A 84 2.37 8.29 -8.07
N ASP A 85 2.90 8.64 -9.24
CA ASP A 85 3.05 10.03 -9.65
C ASP A 85 1.73 10.81 -9.74
N ASN A 86 0.63 10.14 -10.10
CA ASN A 86 -0.68 10.79 -10.20
C ASN A 86 -1.19 11.15 -8.81
N LEU A 87 -1.03 10.25 -7.85
CA LEU A 87 -1.41 10.49 -6.46
C LEU A 87 -0.54 11.59 -5.84
N ARG A 88 0.77 11.61 -6.10
CA ARG A 88 1.67 12.68 -5.66
C ARG A 88 1.26 14.04 -6.21
N LYS A 89 0.96 14.12 -7.52
CA LYS A 89 0.47 15.35 -8.16
C LYS A 89 -0.85 15.81 -7.56
N PHE A 90 -1.75 14.87 -7.28
CA PHE A 90 -3.04 15.16 -6.66
C PHE A 90 -2.87 15.73 -5.25
N TYR A 91 -2.04 15.12 -4.40
CA TYR A 91 -1.73 15.64 -3.07
C TYR A 91 -1.10 17.04 -3.13
N LYS A 92 -0.16 17.26 -4.03
CA LYS A 92 0.45 18.58 -4.22
C LYS A 92 -0.56 19.65 -4.67
N LYS A 93 -1.57 19.25 -5.46
CA LYS A 93 -2.67 20.16 -5.85
C LYS A 93 -3.57 20.51 -4.68
N LEU A 94 -3.87 19.56 -3.79
CA LEU A 94 -4.72 19.78 -2.62
C LEU A 94 -3.99 20.53 -1.50
N ASP A 95 -2.70 20.28 -1.32
CA ASP A 95 -1.85 20.89 -0.31
C ASP A 95 -0.56 21.44 -0.93
N PRO A 96 -0.64 22.55 -1.67
CA PRO A 96 0.52 23.16 -2.31
C PRO A 96 1.58 23.63 -1.30
N CYS A 97 1.15 23.95 -0.08
CA CYS A 97 2.04 24.38 1.00
C CYS A 97 2.68 23.23 1.77
N ASN A 98 2.21 22.00 1.56
CA ASN A 98 2.69 20.80 2.27
C ASN A 98 2.64 20.95 3.80
N ILE A 99 1.50 21.45 4.31
CA ILE A 99 1.26 21.65 5.74
C ILE A 99 0.49 20.50 6.40
N PHE A 100 -0.25 19.70 5.62
CA PHE A 100 -0.94 18.52 6.09
C PHE A 100 -0.02 17.30 5.99
N ASN A 101 0.47 16.81 7.12
CA ASN A 101 1.37 15.64 7.23
C ASN A 101 2.70 15.75 6.44
N PRO A 102 3.48 16.83 6.58
CA PRO A 102 4.75 16.97 5.86
C PRO A 102 5.70 15.82 6.26
N GLY A 103 6.27 15.16 5.25
CA GLY A 103 7.23 14.06 5.44
C GLY A 103 6.61 12.73 5.81
N ILE A 104 5.29 12.60 5.79
CA ILE A 104 4.67 11.29 6.00
C ILE A 104 5.12 10.35 4.88
N GLY A 105 5.66 9.22 5.27
CA GLY A 105 6.20 8.23 4.35
C GLY A 105 7.09 8.85 3.29
N LYS A 106 7.96 8.68 2.73
CA LYS A 106 8.86 9.14 1.65
C LYS A 106 8.45 10.42 0.88
N THR A 107 7.51 11.21 1.43
CA THR A 107 7.15 12.52 0.86
C THR A 107 8.06 13.63 1.39
N SER A 108 7.98 14.83 0.81
CA SER A 108 8.78 15.98 1.24
C SER A 108 8.43 16.41 2.65
N LYS A 109 9.45 16.66 3.47
CA LYS A 109 9.31 17.31 4.80
C LYS A 109 9.26 18.83 4.71
N THR A 110 9.51 19.39 3.54
CA THR A 110 9.58 20.83 3.32
C THR A 110 8.20 21.44 3.27
N ILE A 111 7.95 22.41 4.15
CA ILE A 111 6.73 23.23 4.13
C ILE A 111 6.98 24.41 3.20
N ASN A 112 6.12 24.55 2.18
CA ASN A 112 6.19 25.64 1.24
C ASN A 112 5.36 26.84 1.76
N LYS A 113 5.91 28.04 1.69
CA LYS A 113 5.13 29.25 1.97
C LYS A 113 4.21 29.57 0.78
N PRO A 114 3.06 30.20 1.01
CA PRO A 114 2.17 30.67 -0.07
C PRO A 114 2.83 31.65 -1.04
N ASP A 115 3.91 32.33 -0.60
CA ASP A 115 4.70 33.29 -1.38
C ASP A 115 5.90 32.63 -2.11
N GLY A 116 5.99 31.30 -2.13
CA GLY A 116 7.04 30.54 -2.81
C GLY A 116 8.39 30.52 -2.07
N LYS A 117 8.48 31.05 -0.86
CA LYS A 117 9.70 30.97 -0.05
C LYS A 117 9.70 29.71 0.81
N ILE A 118 10.71 28.88 0.62
CA ILE A 118 10.91 27.63 1.36
C ILE A 118 11.49 27.97 2.75
N LYS A 119 10.86 27.46 3.82
CA LYS A 119 11.48 27.37 5.14
C LYS A 119 11.67 25.91 5.50
N ASP A 120 12.92 25.52 5.72
CA ASP A 120 13.24 24.24 6.35
C ASP A 120 12.91 24.34 7.83
N PHE A 121 11.91 23.58 8.26
CA PHE A 121 11.69 23.30 9.67
C PHE A 121 12.48 22.03 10.02
N ASN A 122 13.62 22.18 10.66
CA ASN A 122 14.29 21.08 11.33
C ASN A 122 13.42 20.66 12.51
N ILE A 123 12.66 19.60 12.33
CA ILE A 123 12.04 18.88 13.44
C ILE A 123 13.11 17.91 13.95
N THR A 124 13.75 18.29 15.05
CA THR A 124 14.64 17.39 15.82
C THR A 124 13.84 16.31 16.51
#